data_4e613d7107b57c69efa2143ae26a5a44
#
_entry.id   4e613d7107b57c69efa2143ae26a5a44
#
_cell.length_a   1.000
_cell.length_b   1.000
_cell.length_c   1.000
_cell.angle_alpha   90.00
_cell.angle_beta   90.00
_cell.angle_gamma   90.00
#
_symmetry.space_group_name_H-M   'P 1'
#
loop_
_entity.id
_entity.type
_entity.pdbx_description
1 polymer ?
#
loop_
_entity_poly.entity_id
_entity_poly.type
_entity_poly.pdbx_seq_one_letter_code
_entity_poly.pdbx_strand_id
1 'polypeptide(L)'
;MKNFKELPNNPNKDGIQYIAKYPNNYGASIVQHSFSYGGNKGLWELAVIKYEPNETNIHNFDLDCTTPITNDVIGYLTESDVNELLDKIEELT
;
A
#
# COMPACT_ATOMS: atom_id res chain seq x y z
N MET A 1 12.29 -5.10 -8.99
CA MET A 1 10.91 -4.65 -8.77
C MET A 1 10.68 -3.25 -9.32
N LYS A 2 9.50 -2.96 -9.82
CA LYS A 2 9.13 -1.63 -10.29
C LYS A 2 8.98 -0.66 -9.12
N ASN A 3 9.25 0.61 -9.35
CA ASN A 3 8.98 1.64 -8.38
C ASN A 3 7.46 1.74 -8.15
N PHE A 4 7.03 1.86 -6.88
CA PHE A 4 5.61 1.92 -6.57
C PHE A 4 4.88 3.08 -7.24
N LYS A 5 5.59 4.13 -7.63
CA LYS A 5 5.00 5.27 -8.33
C LYS A 5 4.53 4.94 -9.74
N GLU A 6 4.84 3.74 -10.24
CA GLU A 6 4.31 3.24 -11.51
C GLU A 6 2.98 2.50 -11.35
N LEU A 7 2.51 2.33 -10.11
CA LEU A 7 1.24 1.66 -9.81
C LEU A 7 0.05 2.58 -10.13
N PRO A 8 -1.16 2.02 -10.27
CA PRO A 8 -2.38 2.82 -10.34
C PRO A 8 -2.47 3.78 -9.16
N ASN A 9 -2.86 5.01 -9.43
CA ASN A 9 -2.91 6.05 -8.41
C ASN A 9 -4.26 6.75 -8.42
N ASN A 10 -4.55 7.39 -7.28
CA ASN A 10 -5.79 8.13 -7.05
C ASN A 10 -5.42 9.47 -6.41
N PRO A 11 -5.07 10.50 -7.21
CA PRO A 11 -4.73 11.81 -6.65
C PRO A 11 -5.98 12.53 -6.15
N ASN A 12 -5.82 13.32 -5.10
CA ASN A 12 -6.87 14.18 -4.59
C ASN A 12 -6.26 15.50 -4.09
N LYS A 13 -7.10 16.41 -3.57
CA LYS A 13 -6.66 17.73 -3.13
C LYS A 13 -5.59 17.68 -2.05
N ASP A 14 -5.61 16.65 -1.22
CA ASP A 14 -4.79 16.54 -0.02
C ASP A 14 -3.58 15.62 -0.21
N GLY A 15 -3.51 14.92 -1.33
CA GLY A 15 -2.40 14.01 -1.57
C GLY A 15 -2.67 13.00 -2.64
N ILE A 16 -2.06 11.81 -2.49
CA ILE A 16 -2.13 10.77 -3.49
C ILE A 16 -2.16 9.39 -2.83
N GLN A 17 -2.85 8.45 -3.46
CA GLN A 17 -2.88 7.04 -3.07
C GLN A 17 -2.43 6.18 -4.23
N TYR A 18 -1.51 5.26 -3.98
CA TYR A 18 -1.14 4.20 -4.92
C TYR A 18 -1.69 2.88 -4.42
N ILE A 19 -2.16 2.03 -5.34
CA ILE A 19 -2.72 0.72 -5.01
C ILE A 19 -1.92 -0.36 -5.72
N ALA A 20 -1.41 -1.33 -4.96
CA ALA A 20 -0.83 -2.56 -5.49
C ALA A 20 -1.80 -3.71 -5.26
N LYS A 21 -1.98 -4.57 -6.28
CA LYS A 21 -2.78 -5.79 -6.18
C LYS A 21 -1.99 -6.92 -6.79
N TYR A 22 -1.79 -7.99 -6.02
CA TYR A 22 -0.98 -9.13 -6.44
C TYR A 22 -1.81 -10.40 -6.66
N PRO A 23 -1.28 -11.38 -7.42
CA PRO A 23 -2.01 -12.63 -7.68
C PRO A 23 -2.33 -13.46 -6.44
N ASN A 24 -1.63 -13.23 -5.32
CA ASN A 24 -1.88 -13.90 -4.04
C ASN A 24 -3.09 -13.33 -3.28
N ASN A 25 -3.84 -12.42 -3.88
CA ASN A 25 -4.99 -11.70 -3.30
C ASN A 25 -4.61 -10.69 -2.21
N TYR A 26 -3.34 -10.46 -1.98
CA TYR A 26 -2.86 -9.38 -1.12
C TYR A 26 -2.46 -8.17 -1.96
N GLY A 27 -2.33 -7.05 -1.30
CA GLY A 27 -1.87 -5.84 -1.93
C GLY A 27 -1.50 -4.79 -0.90
N ALA A 28 -1.38 -3.57 -1.35
CA ALA A 28 -1.02 -2.45 -0.48
C ALA A 28 -1.73 -1.18 -0.90
N SER A 29 -2.09 -0.38 0.09
CA SER A 29 -2.50 1.00 -0.09
C SER A 29 -1.38 1.88 0.42
N ILE A 30 -0.80 2.69 -0.47
CA ILE A 30 0.32 3.57 -0.15
C ILE A 30 -0.17 5.00 -0.30
N VAL A 31 -0.19 5.77 0.80
CA VAL A 31 -0.75 7.11 0.81
C VAL A 31 0.25 8.15 1.31
N GLN A 32 0.07 9.38 0.83
CA GLN A 32 0.77 10.55 1.32
C GLN A 32 -0.19 11.72 1.26
N HIS A 33 -0.64 12.18 2.43
CA HIS A 33 -1.54 13.33 2.55
C HIS A 33 -1.35 13.97 3.92
N SER A 34 -2.06 15.07 4.20
CA SER A 34 -1.83 15.85 5.42
C SER A 34 -2.14 15.09 6.72
N PHE A 35 -2.97 14.05 6.66
CA PHE A 35 -3.33 13.24 7.82
C PHE A 35 -2.63 11.88 7.87
N SER A 36 -1.83 11.52 6.86
CA SER A 36 -1.10 10.26 6.89
C SER A 36 0.16 10.39 7.76
N TYR A 37 0.59 9.28 8.34
CA TYR A 37 1.81 9.25 9.15
C TYR A 37 3.02 9.54 8.28
N GLY A 38 3.64 10.70 8.50
CA GLY A 38 4.80 11.16 7.76
C GLY A 38 4.47 11.93 6.48
N GLY A 39 3.20 12.08 6.12
CA GLY A 39 2.80 12.76 4.89
C GLY A 39 3.33 14.18 4.79
N ASN A 40 3.27 14.95 5.85
CA ASN A 40 3.78 16.33 5.89
C ASN A 40 5.30 16.43 5.75
N LYS A 41 6.01 15.33 5.89
CA LYS A 41 7.47 15.25 5.75
C LYS A 41 7.88 14.64 4.42
N GLY A 42 6.94 14.43 3.50
CA GLY A 42 7.20 13.77 2.23
C GLY A 42 7.41 12.27 2.35
N LEU A 43 7.01 11.66 3.46
CA LEU A 43 7.12 10.22 3.70
C LEU A 43 5.78 9.53 3.46
N TRP A 44 5.80 8.22 3.39
CA TRP A 44 4.66 7.41 2.96
C TRP A 44 4.10 6.57 4.10
N GLU A 45 2.79 6.30 4.03
CA GLU A 45 2.11 5.36 4.91
C GLU A 45 1.58 4.21 4.08
N LEU A 46 1.80 2.99 4.55
CA LEU A 46 1.40 1.77 3.84
C LEU A 46 0.49 0.92 4.72
N ALA A 47 -0.60 0.44 4.13
CA ALA A 47 -1.45 -0.56 4.74
C ALA A 47 -1.47 -1.80 3.87
N VAL A 48 -1.36 -2.99 4.49
CA VAL A 48 -1.56 -4.25 3.77
C VAL A 48 -3.05 -4.44 3.57
N ILE A 49 -3.45 -4.77 2.35
CA ILE A 49 -4.84 -4.98 1.99
C ILE A 49 -5.03 -6.38 1.42
N LYS A 50 -6.26 -6.86 1.46
CA LYS A 50 -6.63 -8.18 0.96
C LYS A 50 -7.87 -8.08 0.10
N TYR A 51 -7.88 -8.83 -1.00
CA TYR A 51 -8.99 -8.90 -1.93
C TYR A 51 -9.66 -10.27 -1.84
N GLU A 52 -10.98 -10.28 -2.08
CA GLU A 52 -11.68 -11.54 -2.31
C GLU A 52 -11.17 -12.18 -3.62
N PRO A 53 -11.15 -13.51 -3.70
CA PRO A 53 -10.73 -14.19 -4.93
C PRO A 53 -11.53 -13.69 -6.14
N ASN A 54 -10.84 -13.45 -7.24
CA ASN A 54 -11.41 -12.98 -8.50
C ASN A 54 -11.91 -11.52 -8.48
N GLU A 55 -11.60 -10.74 -7.44
CA GLU A 55 -11.94 -9.32 -7.43
C GLU A 55 -11.17 -8.57 -8.51
N THR A 56 -11.87 -7.82 -9.35
CA THR A 56 -11.27 -7.04 -10.43
C THR A 56 -11.18 -5.55 -10.12
N ASN A 57 -11.96 -5.07 -9.15
CA ASN A 57 -11.90 -3.67 -8.74
C ASN A 57 -10.83 -3.48 -7.67
N ILE A 58 -9.75 -2.77 -8.02
CA ILE A 58 -8.62 -2.56 -7.11
C ILE A 58 -8.99 -1.73 -5.87
N HIS A 59 -10.12 -1.04 -5.89
CA HIS A 59 -10.60 -0.24 -4.75
C HIS A 59 -11.54 -1.02 -3.82
N ASN A 60 -11.87 -2.26 -4.14
CA ASN A 60 -12.75 -3.11 -3.33
C ASN A 60 -11.92 -4.11 -2.52
N PHE A 61 -11.41 -3.66 -1.38
CA PHE A 61 -10.50 -4.44 -0.53
C PHE A 61 -10.80 -4.22 0.96
N ASP A 62 -10.25 -5.11 1.78
CA ASP A 62 -10.23 -4.96 3.23
C ASP A 62 -8.80 -4.75 3.71
N LEU A 63 -8.63 -4.03 4.82
CA LEU A 63 -7.33 -3.95 5.48
C LEU A 63 -7.04 -5.28 6.17
N ASP A 64 -5.81 -5.75 6.07
CA ASP A 64 -5.39 -6.99 6.74
C ASP A 64 -4.23 -6.71 7.69
N CYS A 65 -4.53 -6.66 8.98
CA CYS A 65 -3.57 -6.45 10.05
C CYS A 65 -3.06 -7.76 10.66
N THR A 66 -3.33 -8.88 10.01
CA THR A 66 -2.97 -10.23 10.54
C THR A 66 -1.76 -10.84 9.84
N THR A 67 -1.17 -10.15 8.87
CA THR A 67 -0.01 -10.67 8.12
C THR A 67 1.27 -10.54 8.92
N PRO A 68 2.32 -11.34 8.59
CA PRO A 68 3.63 -11.17 9.21
C PRO A 68 4.33 -9.85 8.86
N ILE A 69 3.81 -9.10 7.87
CA ILE A 69 4.40 -7.82 7.48
C ILE A 69 4.18 -6.78 8.58
N THR A 70 2.94 -6.66 9.05
CA THR A 70 2.58 -5.72 10.10
C THR A 70 1.22 -6.06 10.69
N ASN A 71 1.00 -5.66 11.93
CA ASN A 71 -0.31 -5.76 12.59
C ASN A 71 -1.06 -4.42 12.61
N ASP A 72 -0.56 -3.42 11.88
CA ASP A 72 -1.16 -2.09 11.77
C ASP A 72 -0.64 -1.44 10.49
N VAL A 73 -1.02 -0.19 10.23
CA VAL A 73 -0.41 0.57 9.15
C VAL A 73 1.02 0.95 9.53
N ILE A 74 1.87 1.14 8.53
CA ILE A 74 3.26 1.53 8.72
C ILE A 74 3.44 2.93 8.14
N GLY A 75 3.88 3.87 8.96
CA GLY A 75 4.10 5.25 8.54
C GLY A 75 5.58 5.62 8.42
N TYR A 76 5.83 6.85 8.02
CA TYR A 76 7.17 7.44 7.92
C TYR A 76 8.11 6.65 7.01
N LEU A 77 7.59 6.13 5.90
CA LEU A 77 8.35 5.30 4.96
C LEU A 77 8.98 6.14 3.86
N THR A 78 10.22 5.83 3.53
CA THR A 78 10.86 6.33 2.31
C THR A 78 10.37 5.54 1.11
N GLU A 79 10.66 6.00 -0.12
CA GLU A 79 10.31 5.25 -1.32
C GLU A 79 10.97 3.86 -1.33
N SER A 80 12.22 3.78 -0.88
CA SER A 80 12.94 2.51 -0.78
C SER A 80 12.25 1.55 0.18
N ASP A 81 11.81 2.06 1.34
CA ASP A 81 11.10 1.26 2.33
C ASP A 81 9.79 0.70 1.75
N VAL A 82 9.03 1.53 1.01
CA VAL A 82 7.79 1.10 0.37
C VAL A 82 8.06 -0.02 -0.63
N ASN A 83 9.07 0.16 -1.49
CA ASN A 83 9.40 -0.85 -2.50
C ASN A 83 9.80 -2.18 -1.86
N GLU A 84 10.57 -2.16 -0.77
CA GLU A 84 10.93 -3.39 -0.04
C GLU A 84 9.71 -4.08 0.56
N LEU A 85 8.80 -3.32 1.15
CA LEU A 85 7.56 -3.88 1.72
C LEU A 85 6.68 -4.49 0.65
N LEU A 86 6.58 -3.87 -0.52
CA LEU A 86 5.80 -4.41 -1.63
C LEU A 86 6.33 -5.77 -2.08
N ASP A 87 7.64 -5.95 -2.13
CA ASP A 87 8.23 -7.24 -2.47
C ASP A 87 7.82 -8.32 -1.45
N LYS A 88 7.81 -7.98 -0.17
CA LYS A 88 7.39 -8.91 0.90
C LYS A 88 5.91 -9.25 0.82
N ILE A 89 5.07 -8.27 0.50
CA ILE A 89 3.63 -8.48 0.35
C ILE A 89 3.34 -9.41 -0.82
N GLU A 90 4.04 -9.23 -1.94
CA GLU A 90 3.91 -10.09 -3.11
C GLU A 90 4.24 -11.55 -2.80
N GLU A 91 5.10 -11.80 -1.83
CA GLU A 91 5.53 -13.14 -1.42
C GLU A 91 4.64 -13.78 -0.36
N LEU A 92 3.61 -13.09 0.12
CA LEU A 92 2.68 -13.65 1.12
C LEU A 92 1.92 -14.85 0.55
N THR A 93 1.68 -15.83 1.42
CA THR A 93 0.95 -17.06 1.05
C THR A 93 -0.28 -17.26 1.92
#